data_c66ae4eeadbedf79d892c79c0ac1d32b
#
_entry.id   c66ae4eeadbedf79d892c79c0ac1d32b
#
_cell.length_a   1.000
_cell.length_b   1.000
_cell.length_c   1.000
_cell.angle_alpha   90.00
_cell.angle_beta   90.00
_cell.angle_gamma   90.00
#
_symmetry.space_group_name_H-M   'P 1'
#
loop_
_entity.id
_entity.type
_entity.pdbx_description
1 polymer ?
#
loop_
_entity_poly.entity_id
_entity_poly.type
_entity_poly.pdbx_seq_one_letter_code
_entity_poly.pdbx_strand_id
1 'polypeptide(L)'
;MDHDRARRLIDATWDDSIIPNLCEYVKIPNKSPLFDPDWAEKGHMDAAVALMETWCREQPVDGMTVEVVRIEGRTPVLLVEVQGHGDDTVLLYGHLDKQPEFSGWTDGLSPWQPVIRDGKLYGRGGADDGYAVFGSLT
;
A
#
# COMPACT_ATOMS: atom_id res chain seq x y z
N MET A 1 -7.85 26.43 3.43
CA MET A 1 -8.22 25.00 3.69
C MET A 1 -8.86 24.90 5.06
N ASP A 2 -9.97 24.19 5.18
CA ASP A 2 -10.59 23.89 6.48
C ASP A 2 -9.87 22.69 7.12
N HIS A 3 -8.98 22.95 8.05
CA HIS A 3 -8.13 21.94 8.69
C HIS A 3 -8.92 20.93 9.52
N ASP A 4 -10.02 21.36 10.15
CA ASP A 4 -10.84 20.46 10.96
C ASP A 4 -11.64 19.49 10.07
N ARG A 5 -12.11 19.96 8.94
CA ARG A 5 -12.78 19.12 7.93
C ARG A 5 -11.78 18.12 7.32
N ALA A 6 -10.58 18.58 6.96
CA ALA A 6 -9.54 17.72 6.41
C ALA A 6 -9.15 16.62 7.42
N ARG A 7 -8.94 16.98 8.69
CA ARG A 7 -8.62 16.00 9.74
C ARG A 7 -9.72 14.96 9.90
N ARG A 8 -10.98 15.37 9.99
CA ARG A 8 -12.10 14.41 10.10
C ARG A 8 -12.19 13.46 8.91
N LEU A 9 -11.93 13.97 7.69
CA LEU A 9 -11.90 13.13 6.50
C LEU A 9 -10.77 12.10 6.57
N ILE A 10 -9.56 12.55 6.91
CA ILE A 10 -8.38 11.68 7.03
C ILE A 10 -8.63 10.61 8.11
N ASP A 11 -9.08 10.99 9.31
CA ASP A 11 -9.32 10.07 10.41
C ASP A 11 -10.37 9.01 10.02
N ALA A 12 -11.48 9.43 9.40
CA ALA A 12 -12.52 8.51 8.94
C ALA A 12 -12.02 7.57 7.82
N THR A 13 -11.29 8.10 6.83
CA THR A 13 -10.73 7.29 5.75
C THR A 13 -9.71 6.29 6.29
N TRP A 14 -8.91 6.71 7.27
CA TRP A 14 -7.93 5.86 7.91
C TRP A 14 -8.58 4.67 8.62
N ASP A 15 -9.58 4.93 9.46
CA ASP A 15 -10.22 3.89 10.25
C ASP A 15 -11.13 2.98 9.41
N ASP A 16 -11.92 3.55 8.50
CA ASP A 16 -12.97 2.82 7.79
C ASP A 16 -12.47 2.13 6.50
N SER A 17 -11.36 2.60 5.93
CA SER A 17 -10.86 2.11 4.65
C SER A 17 -9.40 1.69 4.69
N ILE A 18 -8.48 2.56 5.14
CA ILE A 18 -7.04 2.29 5.04
C ILE A 18 -6.62 1.12 5.94
N ILE A 19 -6.97 1.14 7.22
CA ILE A 19 -6.57 0.08 8.17
C ILE A 19 -7.07 -1.30 7.73
N PRO A 20 -8.33 -1.50 7.30
CA PRO A 20 -8.78 -2.79 6.77
C PRO A 20 -7.98 -3.26 5.56
N ASN A 21 -7.75 -2.40 4.58
CA ASN A 21 -6.98 -2.74 3.38
C ASN A 21 -5.50 -2.99 3.68
N LEU A 22 -4.91 -2.21 4.59
CA LEU A 22 -3.54 -2.41 5.04
C LEU A 22 -3.37 -3.74 5.78
N CYS A 23 -4.37 -4.17 6.55
CA CYS A 23 -4.41 -5.50 7.15
C CYS A 23 -4.41 -6.60 6.07
N GLU A 24 -5.23 -6.47 5.02
CA GLU A 24 -5.23 -7.44 3.91
C GLU A 24 -3.88 -7.46 3.19
N TYR A 25 -3.29 -6.29 2.95
CA TYR A 25 -1.96 -6.19 2.36
C TYR A 25 -0.89 -6.88 3.21
N VAL A 26 -0.89 -6.73 4.53
CA VAL A 26 0.07 -7.38 5.44
C VAL A 26 0.05 -8.91 5.27
N LYS A 27 -1.10 -9.51 5.00
CA LYS A 27 -1.25 -10.97 4.81
C LYS A 27 -0.53 -11.50 3.56
N ILE A 28 -0.23 -10.66 2.58
CA ILE A 28 0.39 -11.08 1.33
C ILE A 28 1.91 -11.13 1.51
N PRO A 29 2.58 -12.28 1.36
CA PRO A 29 4.02 -12.38 1.58
C PRO A 29 4.84 -12.00 0.32
N ASN A 30 4.53 -10.85 -0.27
CA ASN A 30 5.16 -10.31 -1.47
C ASN A 30 6.53 -9.71 -1.17
N LYS A 31 7.51 -10.57 -0.93
CA LYS A 31 8.90 -10.17 -0.67
C LYS A 31 9.56 -9.57 -1.91
N SER A 32 10.52 -8.68 -1.68
CA SER A 32 11.36 -8.15 -2.76
C SER A 32 12.03 -9.30 -3.55
N PRO A 33 12.18 -9.17 -4.88
CA PRO A 33 12.87 -10.15 -5.73
C PRO A 33 14.26 -10.54 -5.22
N LEU A 34 14.93 -9.65 -4.50
CA LEU A 34 16.22 -9.94 -3.87
C LEU A 34 16.15 -11.09 -2.85
N PHE A 35 15.00 -11.25 -2.20
CA PHE A 35 14.76 -12.25 -1.15
C PHE A 35 13.83 -13.38 -1.58
N ASP A 36 13.24 -13.27 -2.77
CA ASP A 36 12.34 -14.26 -3.33
C ASP A 36 12.58 -14.39 -4.85
N PRO A 37 13.54 -15.23 -5.28
CA PRO A 37 13.84 -15.42 -6.70
C PRO A 37 12.62 -15.89 -7.53
N ASP A 38 11.70 -16.61 -6.89
CA ASP A 38 10.50 -17.17 -7.53
C ASP A 38 9.28 -16.22 -7.44
N TRP A 39 9.50 -14.94 -7.16
CA TRP A 39 8.45 -13.94 -6.93
C TRP A 39 7.39 -13.90 -8.04
N ALA A 40 7.83 -14.04 -9.29
CA ALA A 40 6.93 -13.98 -10.46
C ALA A 40 5.99 -15.19 -10.53
N GLU A 41 6.47 -16.38 -10.15
CA GLU A 41 5.69 -17.62 -10.19
C GLU A 41 4.70 -17.72 -9.02
N LYS A 42 5.06 -17.14 -7.87
CA LYS A 42 4.22 -17.17 -6.66
C LYS A 42 3.00 -16.27 -6.72
N GLY A 43 3.00 -15.25 -7.58
CA GLY A 43 1.87 -14.35 -7.78
C GLY A 43 1.59 -13.40 -6.60
N HIS A 44 2.41 -13.39 -5.54
CA HIS A 44 2.19 -12.52 -4.39
C HIS A 44 2.33 -11.04 -4.74
N MET A 45 3.27 -10.70 -5.65
CA MET A 45 3.44 -9.33 -6.12
C MET A 45 2.20 -8.86 -6.88
N ASP A 46 1.65 -9.71 -7.75
CA ASP A 46 0.43 -9.41 -8.48
C ASP A 46 -0.78 -9.25 -7.55
N ALA A 47 -0.88 -10.07 -6.52
CA ALA A 47 -1.93 -9.95 -5.52
C ALA A 47 -1.84 -8.62 -4.75
N ALA A 48 -0.64 -8.20 -4.36
CA ALA A 48 -0.43 -6.91 -3.70
C ALA A 48 -0.79 -5.73 -4.60
N VAL A 49 -0.35 -5.77 -5.87
CA VAL A 49 -0.67 -4.73 -6.85
C VAL A 49 -2.17 -4.67 -7.13
N ALA A 50 -2.84 -5.82 -7.29
CA ALA A 50 -4.28 -5.87 -7.54
C ALA A 50 -5.10 -5.29 -6.38
N LEU A 51 -4.69 -5.56 -5.14
CA LEU A 51 -5.32 -4.97 -3.95
C LEU A 51 -5.21 -3.44 -3.96
N MET A 52 -4.02 -2.92 -4.21
CA MET A 52 -3.78 -1.47 -4.23
C MET A 52 -4.45 -0.80 -5.43
N GLU A 53 -4.41 -1.43 -6.61
CA GLU A 53 -5.12 -0.95 -7.80
C GLU A 53 -6.61 -0.82 -7.56
N THR A 54 -7.23 -1.85 -6.95
CA THR A 54 -8.66 -1.85 -6.63
C THR A 54 -8.98 -0.70 -5.71
N TRP A 55 -8.23 -0.56 -4.62
CA TRP A 55 -8.44 0.53 -3.67
C TRP A 55 -8.29 1.91 -4.33
N CYS A 56 -7.24 2.12 -5.14
CA CYS A 56 -7.04 3.40 -5.85
C CYS A 56 -8.23 3.73 -6.75
N ARG A 57 -8.74 2.76 -7.51
CA ARG A 57 -9.86 2.98 -8.43
C ARG A 57 -11.18 3.31 -7.73
N GLU A 58 -11.33 2.93 -6.47
CA GLU A 58 -12.50 3.22 -5.65
C GLU A 58 -12.47 4.62 -5.02
N GLN A 59 -11.32 5.33 -5.09
CA GLN A 59 -11.22 6.66 -4.49
C GLN A 59 -11.97 7.71 -5.34
N PRO A 60 -12.78 8.58 -4.70
CA PRO A 60 -13.56 9.61 -5.40
C PRO A 60 -12.71 10.83 -5.75
N VAL A 61 -11.67 10.63 -6.56
CA VAL A 61 -10.75 11.69 -7.00
C VAL A 61 -11.03 12.01 -8.46
N ASP A 62 -11.50 13.21 -8.73
CA ASP A 62 -11.82 13.66 -10.08
C ASP A 62 -10.55 13.74 -10.95
N GLY A 63 -10.65 13.23 -12.19
CA GLY A 63 -9.55 13.26 -13.15
C GLY A 63 -8.39 12.30 -12.84
N MET A 64 -8.57 11.40 -11.88
CA MET A 64 -7.58 10.37 -11.57
C MET A 64 -7.59 9.26 -12.62
N THR A 65 -6.40 8.86 -13.04
CA THR A 65 -6.16 7.64 -13.83
C THR A 65 -5.30 6.67 -13.04
N VAL A 66 -5.57 5.39 -13.21
CA VAL A 66 -4.84 4.29 -12.54
C VAL A 66 -4.42 3.27 -13.58
N GLU A 67 -3.13 3.02 -13.67
CA GLU A 67 -2.53 2.08 -14.63
C GLU A 67 -1.55 1.14 -13.92
N VAL A 68 -1.56 -0.14 -14.29
CA VAL A 68 -0.53 -1.11 -13.88
C VAL A 68 0.39 -1.37 -15.06
N VAL A 69 1.58 -0.83 -15.01
CA VAL A 69 2.62 -1.01 -16.02
C VAL A 69 3.39 -2.29 -15.74
N ARG A 70 3.49 -3.17 -16.76
CA ARG A 70 4.19 -4.45 -16.66
C ARG A 70 5.27 -4.53 -17.74
N ILE A 71 6.48 -4.83 -17.30
CA ILE A 71 7.64 -5.07 -18.17
C ILE A 71 8.16 -6.47 -17.84
N GLU A 72 8.42 -7.26 -18.87
CA GLU A 72 8.93 -8.63 -18.70
C GLU A 72 10.20 -8.67 -17.83
N GLY A 73 10.22 -9.56 -16.85
CA GLY A 73 11.33 -9.71 -15.91
C GLY A 73 11.46 -8.59 -14.87
N ARG A 74 10.48 -7.68 -14.77
CA ARG A 74 10.42 -6.61 -13.79
C ARG A 74 9.17 -6.72 -12.93
N THR A 75 9.26 -6.22 -11.70
CA THR A 75 8.08 -6.04 -10.85
C THR A 75 7.14 -5.01 -11.47
N PRO A 76 5.80 -5.18 -11.29
CA PRO A 76 4.83 -4.21 -11.79
C PRO A 76 4.99 -2.83 -11.12
N VAL A 77 4.61 -1.80 -11.84
CA VAL A 77 4.48 -0.43 -11.31
C VAL A 77 3.02 -0.03 -11.34
N LEU A 78 2.49 0.37 -10.20
CA LEU A 78 1.18 1.03 -10.10
C LEU A 78 1.40 2.52 -10.28
N LEU A 79 0.91 3.06 -11.39
CA LEU A 79 0.97 4.47 -11.72
C LEU A 79 -0.40 5.10 -11.50
N VAL A 80 -0.43 6.15 -10.69
CA VAL A 80 -1.62 6.93 -10.41
C VAL A 80 -1.34 8.37 -10.76
N GLU A 81 -2.15 8.94 -11.61
CA GLU A 81 -2.03 10.33 -12.04
C GLU A 81 -3.32 11.09 -11.72
N VAL A 82 -3.17 12.27 -11.15
CA VAL A 82 -4.28 13.21 -10.90
C VAL A 82 -3.94 14.52 -11.60
N GLN A 83 -4.78 14.92 -12.53
CA GLN A 83 -4.57 16.15 -13.28
C GLN A 83 -4.75 17.38 -12.37
N GLY A 84 -3.69 18.15 -12.22
CA GLY A 84 -3.70 19.44 -11.52
C GLY A 84 -4.12 20.61 -12.42
N HIS A 85 -4.24 21.79 -11.82
CA HIS A 85 -4.60 23.04 -12.52
C HIS A 85 -3.38 23.90 -12.86
N GLY A 86 -2.20 23.59 -12.35
CA GLY A 86 -0.94 24.34 -12.58
C GLY A 86 -0.01 23.61 -13.52
N ASP A 87 1.15 24.22 -13.75
CA ASP A 87 2.22 23.66 -14.60
C ASP A 87 3.21 22.79 -13.78
N ASP A 88 3.12 22.84 -12.45
CA ASP A 88 3.99 22.06 -11.57
C ASP A 88 3.49 20.63 -11.43
N THR A 89 4.43 19.68 -11.30
CA THR A 89 4.16 18.28 -11.03
C THR A 89 4.73 17.90 -9.68
N VAL A 90 3.93 17.23 -8.85
CA VAL A 90 4.37 16.62 -7.59
C VAL A 90 4.45 15.12 -7.79
N LEU A 91 5.64 14.55 -7.56
CA LEU A 91 5.84 13.11 -7.59
C LEU A 91 5.86 12.56 -6.17
N LEU A 92 4.98 11.62 -5.88
CA LEU A 92 4.97 10.81 -4.67
C LEU A 92 5.46 9.39 -5.02
N TYR A 93 6.31 8.82 -4.20
CA TYR A 93 6.88 7.50 -4.42
C TYR A 93 6.63 6.60 -3.22
N GLY A 94 6.37 5.35 -3.49
CA GLY A 94 6.30 4.27 -2.51
C GLY A 94 6.61 2.94 -3.17
N HIS A 95 6.79 1.88 -2.36
CA HIS A 95 7.00 0.53 -2.88
C HIS A 95 6.11 -0.50 -2.18
N LEU A 96 5.78 -1.57 -2.90
CA LEU A 96 4.90 -2.63 -2.38
C LEU A 96 5.66 -3.90 -1.97
N ASP A 97 6.88 -4.08 -2.45
CA ASP A 97 7.69 -5.24 -2.07
C ASP A 97 8.17 -5.12 -0.62
N LYS A 98 8.27 -6.25 0.05
CA LYS A 98 8.53 -6.33 1.48
C LYS A 98 9.89 -6.91 1.80
N GLN A 99 10.43 -6.50 2.94
CA GLN A 99 11.56 -7.16 3.57
C GLN A 99 11.19 -8.59 4.01
N PRO A 100 12.17 -9.48 4.21
CA PRO A 100 11.92 -10.84 4.72
C PRO A 100 11.22 -10.87 6.07
N GLU A 101 10.83 -12.06 6.45
CA GLU A 101 10.13 -12.36 7.70
C GLU A 101 10.88 -11.88 8.93
N PHE A 102 12.20 -12.06 8.94
CA PHE A 102 13.08 -11.94 10.13
C PHE A 102 12.61 -12.77 11.34
N SER A 103 13.45 -12.86 12.35
CA SER A 103 13.16 -13.53 13.62
C SER A 103 12.97 -12.50 14.75
N GLY A 104 12.54 -12.97 15.93
CA GLY A 104 12.42 -12.13 17.13
C GLY A 104 11.08 -11.39 17.24
N TRP A 105 10.05 -11.84 16.55
CA TRP A 105 8.70 -11.35 16.76
C TRP A 105 8.23 -11.66 18.19
N THR A 106 7.60 -10.68 18.83
CA THR A 106 6.98 -10.85 20.16
C THR A 106 5.84 -11.87 20.11
N ASP A 107 5.58 -12.56 21.20
CA ASP A 107 4.51 -13.54 21.30
C ASP A 107 3.15 -13.00 20.82
N GLY A 108 2.51 -13.77 19.94
CA GLY A 108 1.26 -13.40 19.31
C GLY A 108 1.38 -12.41 18.15
N LEU A 109 2.60 -12.07 17.73
CA LEU A 109 2.87 -11.27 16.53
C LEU A 109 3.64 -12.10 15.51
N SER A 110 3.40 -11.83 14.24
CA SER A 110 4.11 -12.49 13.13
C SER A 110 4.12 -11.59 11.88
N PRO A 111 5.01 -11.84 10.90
CA PRO A 111 5.14 -10.96 9.75
C PRO A 111 3.88 -10.85 8.90
N TRP A 112 3.19 -11.99 8.66
CA TRP A 112 2.07 -12.06 7.71
C TRP A 112 0.69 -12.15 8.38
N GLN A 113 0.63 -11.89 9.68
CA GLN A 113 -0.60 -11.84 10.44
C GLN A 113 -0.78 -10.45 11.03
N PRO A 114 -1.65 -9.60 10.47
CA PRO A 114 -1.89 -8.28 11.00
C PRO A 114 -2.54 -8.37 12.38
N VAL A 115 -2.00 -7.65 13.34
CA VAL A 115 -2.53 -7.55 14.70
C VAL A 115 -2.62 -6.09 15.08
N ILE A 116 -3.80 -5.66 15.50
CA ILE A 116 -4.00 -4.33 16.09
C ILE A 116 -3.99 -4.49 17.60
N ARG A 117 -3.04 -3.83 18.26
CA ARG A 117 -2.85 -3.86 19.71
C ARG A 117 -2.44 -2.46 20.19
N ASP A 118 -3.15 -1.92 21.15
CA ASP A 118 -2.86 -0.61 21.77
C ASP A 118 -2.75 0.53 20.73
N GLY A 119 -3.67 0.55 19.76
CA GLY A 119 -3.70 1.55 18.69
C GLY A 119 -2.59 1.46 17.67
N LYS A 120 -1.88 0.33 17.59
CA LYS A 120 -0.79 0.07 16.62
C LYS A 120 -1.10 -1.16 15.80
N LEU A 121 -0.89 -1.07 14.49
CA LEU A 121 -0.91 -2.22 13.58
C LEU A 121 0.50 -2.85 13.52
N TYR A 122 0.57 -4.13 13.82
CA TYR A 122 1.77 -4.94 13.71
C TYR A 122 1.66 -5.89 12.52
N GLY A 123 2.74 -5.99 11.75
CA GLY A 123 2.89 -6.86 10.60
C GLY A 123 3.95 -6.33 9.62
N ARG A 124 4.46 -7.20 8.75
CA ARG A 124 5.49 -6.83 7.79
C ARG A 124 4.91 -5.99 6.65
N GLY A 125 5.57 -4.88 6.31
CA GLY A 125 5.24 -4.05 5.17
C GLY A 125 4.18 -2.97 5.45
N GLY A 126 3.56 -2.93 6.63
CA GLY A 126 2.56 -1.91 6.96
C GLY A 126 3.13 -0.50 6.96
N ALA A 127 4.28 -0.31 7.62
CA ALA A 127 4.98 0.98 7.68
C ALA A 127 6.11 1.12 6.66
N ASP A 128 6.63 0.02 6.14
CA ASP A 128 7.68 -0.04 5.12
C ASP A 128 7.21 -0.96 3.98
N ASP A 129 6.54 -0.45 2.96
CA ASP A 129 6.09 0.90 2.72
C ASP A 129 4.60 0.94 2.28
N GLY A 130 3.83 -0.12 2.60
CA GLY A 130 2.48 -0.33 2.11
C GLY A 130 1.48 0.81 2.39
N TYR A 131 1.71 1.62 3.43
CA TYR A 131 0.85 2.76 3.73
C TYR A 131 0.98 3.90 2.70
N ALA A 132 2.09 3.96 1.94
CA ALA A 132 2.40 5.09 1.07
C ALA A 132 1.35 5.32 -0.01
N VAL A 133 0.80 4.25 -0.60
CA VAL A 133 -0.28 4.37 -1.60
C VAL A 133 -1.50 5.06 -0.99
N PHE A 134 -1.92 4.62 0.18
CA PHE A 134 -3.07 5.17 0.89
C PHE A 134 -2.85 6.62 1.29
N GLY A 135 -1.71 6.92 1.93
CA GLY A 135 -1.38 8.26 2.38
C GLY A 135 -1.17 9.27 1.25
N SER A 136 -0.84 8.81 0.05
CA SER A 136 -0.65 9.68 -1.11
C SER A 136 -1.97 10.14 -1.74
N LEU A 137 -3.08 9.40 -1.53
CA LEU A 137 -4.39 9.69 -2.11
C LEU A 137 -5.42 10.20 -1.08
N THR A 138 -5.06 10.32 0.20
CA THR A 138 -5.92 10.82 1.26
C THR A 138 -5.56 12.24 1.66
#